data_617118e134be7ab0d04127fd9d46f06f
#
_entry.id   617118e134be7ab0d04127fd9d46f06f
#
_cell.length_a   1.000
_cell.length_b   1.000
_cell.length_c   1.000
_cell.angle_alpha   90.00
_cell.angle_beta   90.00
_cell.angle_gamma   90.00
#
_symmetry.space_group_name_H-M   'P 1'
#
loop_
_entity.id
_entity.type
_entity.pdbx_description
1 polymer ?
#
loop_
_entity_poly.entity_id
_entity_poly.type
_entity_poly.pdbx_seq_one_letter_code
_entity_poly.pdbx_strand_id
1 'polypeptide(L)'
;MIRFSHTRHGDELLNLLISADRYLSLQELQEHLKLSRRSVFYVLKKVNEEFKKKGLDSIQRIGGVGYYLTPENIEYLSKNRYFSNFLLKPLFSRMEREQFIIWKLINSERVSLSTITSTSNISKNTAISDLKNIDRELKKYGLKLTKSKSGRKIEGSEIDQRNWVYEQLSKHNSLVYSQLSNDPSKLSQINSYLHNLEKITGNYLTDDALMIISTFILWYLNRINRNKQKLLKDVLENDIVDDSAALKCTKEFLYKRGIINEAETRYLVKMINSSQFSKINQADITIRKLIPITRAIVD
;
A
#
# COMPACT_ATOMS: atom_id res chain seq x y z
N MET A 1 0.70 -23.21 14.93
CA MET A 1 0.83 -22.87 13.51
C MET A 1 0.49 -24.10 12.70
N ILE A 2 -0.69 -24.16 12.14
CA ILE A 2 -1.13 -25.31 11.33
C ILE A 2 -0.51 -25.12 9.94
N ARG A 3 0.45 -25.95 9.56
CA ARG A 3 1.02 -25.99 8.21
C ARG A 3 0.14 -26.88 7.34
N PHE A 4 -0.21 -26.46 6.14
CA PHE A 4 -0.92 -27.30 5.20
C PHE A 4 0.01 -28.40 4.64
N SER A 5 1.23 -28.03 4.32
CA SER A 5 2.26 -28.96 3.83
C SER A 5 3.36 -29.15 4.86
N HIS A 6 3.82 -30.38 5.02
CA HIS A 6 4.98 -30.69 5.86
C HIS A 6 6.31 -30.19 5.26
N THR A 7 6.27 -29.59 4.06
CA THR A 7 7.44 -29.05 3.38
C THR A 7 7.35 -27.53 3.27
N ARG A 8 8.46 -26.85 3.57
CA ARG A 8 8.56 -25.38 3.46
C ARG A 8 8.14 -24.87 2.07
N HIS A 9 8.60 -25.52 1.01
CA HIS A 9 8.29 -25.12 -0.36
C HIS A 9 6.86 -25.46 -0.80
N GLY A 10 6.15 -26.35 -0.09
CA GLY A 10 4.76 -26.67 -0.38
C GLY A 10 3.85 -25.48 -0.05
N ASP A 11 4.07 -24.83 1.09
CA ASP A 11 3.33 -23.64 1.47
C ASP A 11 3.70 -22.44 0.58
N GLU A 12 4.97 -22.33 0.15
CA GLU A 12 5.42 -21.29 -0.80
C GLU A 12 4.75 -21.48 -2.18
N LEU A 13 4.65 -22.73 -2.67
CA LEU A 13 3.95 -23.06 -3.92
C LEU A 13 2.47 -22.71 -3.86
N LEU A 14 1.77 -23.06 -2.78
CA LEU A 14 0.35 -22.75 -2.62
C LEU A 14 0.11 -21.23 -2.61
N ASN A 15 0.93 -20.47 -1.88
CA ASN A 15 0.85 -19.02 -1.89
C ASN A 15 1.04 -18.43 -3.28
N LEU A 16 2.02 -18.95 -4.02
CA LEU A 16 2.30 -18.48 -5.36
C LEU A 16 1.10 -18.70 -6.29
N LEU A 17 0.51 -19.88 -6.25
CA LEU A 17 -0.65 -20.23 -7.07
C LEU A 17 -1.91 -19.42 -6.72
N ILE A 18 -2.12 -19.13 -5.41
CA ILE A 18 -3.25 -18.32 -4.96
C ILE A 18 -3.07 -16.86 -5.35
N SER A 19 -1.85 -16.32 -5.16
CA SER A 19 -1.56 -14.90 -5.42
C SER A 19 -1.57 -14.58 -6.91
N ALA A 20 -1.36 -15.57 -7.79
CA ALA A 20 -1.26 -15.35 -9.22
C ALA A 20 -2.61 -15.15 -9.89
N ASP A 21 -3.70 -15.73 -9.34
CA ASP A 21 -5.05 -15.74 -9.93
C ASP A 21 -5.06 -16.12 -11.43
N ARG A 22 -4.07 -16.92 -11.85
CA ARG A 22 -3.88 -17.41 -13.22
C ARG A 22 -3.05 -18.70 -13.25
N TYR A 23 -3.00 -19.34 -14.40
CA TYR A 23 -2.06 -20.43 -14.59
C TYR A 23 -0.61 -19.94 -14.54
N LEU A 24 0.23 -20.61 -13.77
CA LEU A 24 1.67 -20.40 -13.71
C LEU A 24 2.40 -21.51 -14.45
N SER A 25 3.28 -21.14 -15.36
CA SER A 25 4.14 -22.07 -16.09
C SER A 25 5.14 -22.75 -15.14
N LEU A 26 5.68 -23.86 -15.56
CA LEU A 26 6.73 -24.55 -14.80
C LEU A 26 7.98 -23.67 -14.62
N GLN A 27 8.30 -22.86 -15.61
CA GLN A 27 9.43 -21.94 -15.57
C GLN A 27 9.22 -20.86 -14.50
N GLU A 28 8.04 -20.23 -14.45
CA GLU A 28 7.70 -19.26 -13.40
C GLU A 28 7.77 -19.89 -12.01
N LEU A 29 7.26 -21.14 -11.85
CA LEU A 29 7.38 -21.84 -10.58
C LEU A 29 8.85 -22.09 -10.17
N GLN A 30 9.71 -22.44 -11.12
CA GLN A 30 11.15 -22.62 -10.86
C GLN A 30 11.83 -21.31 -10.43
N GLU A 31 11.54 -20.23 -11.13
CA GLU A 31 12.13 -18.91 -10.87
C GLU A 31 11.70 -18.37 -9.50
N HIS A 32 10.40 -18.42 -9.19
CA HIS A 32 9.87 -17.92 -7.92
C HIS A 32 10.28 -18.76 -6.72
N LEU A 33 10.20 -20.09 -6.83
CA LEU A 33 10.58 -21.00 -5.75
C LEU A 33 12.11 -21.19 -5.63
N LYS A 34 12.87 -20.76 -6.65
CA LYS A 34 14.31 -21.00 -6.79
C LYS A 34 14.66 -22.48 -6.71
N LEU A 35 13.86 -23.29 -7.36
CA LEU A 35 14.00 -24.74 -7.37
C LEU A 35 14.29 -25.28 -8.77
N SER A 36 15.00 -26.42 -8.82
CA SER A 36 15.14 -27.18 -10.06
C SER A 36 13.79 -27.75 -10.50
N ARG A 37 13.66 -28.02 -11.81
CA ARG A 37 12.46 -28.67 -12.38
C ARG A 37 12.04 -29.93 -11.59
N ARG A 38 12.98 -30.79 -11.24
CA ARG A 38 12.74 -32.03 -10.46
C ARG A 38 12.18 -31.67 -9.07
N SER A 39 12.74 -30.67 -8.42
CA SER A 39 12.31 -30.24 -7.09
C SER A 39 10.91 -29.65 -7.12
N VAL A 40 10.55 -28.87 -8.16
CA VAL A 40 9.17 -28.34 -8.32
C VAL A 40 8.17 -29.49 -8.47
N PHE A 41 8.47 -30.50 -9.29
CA PHE A 41 7.59 -31.68 -9.42
C PHE A 41 7.45 -32.44 -8.10
N TYR A 42 8.52 -32.59 -7.33
CA TYR A 42 8.46 -33.20 -6.01
C TYR A 42 7.52 -32.42 -5.06
N VAL A 43 7.63 -31.08 -5.03
CA VAL A 43 6.78 -30.22 -4.20
C VAL A 43 5.31 -30.30 -4.64
N LEU A 44 5.03 -30.24 -5.95
CA LEU A 44 3.68 -30.41 -6.51
C LEU A 44 3.07 -31.75 -6.10
N LYS A 45 3.85 -32.84 -6.21
CA LYS A 45 3.41 -34.16 -5.79
C LYS A 45 3.05 -34.20 -4.31
N LYS A 46 3.90 -33.66 -3.45
CA LYS A 46 3.67 -33.61 -1.99
C LYS A 46 2.42 -32.81 -1.62
N VAL A 47 2.20 -31.67 -2.25
CA VAL A 47 1.00 -30.85 -2.02
C VAL A 47 -0.26 -31.60 -2.49
N ASN A 48 -0.21 -32.26 -3.64
CA ASN A 48 -1.34 -33.05 -4.13
C ASN A 48 -1.64 -34.28 -3.24
N GLU A 49 -0.62 -34.92 -2.66
CA GLU A 49 -0.82 -35.97 -1.65
C GLU A 49 -1.57 -35.46 -0.42
N GLU A 50 -1.26 -34.23 0.05
CA GLU A 50 -1.98 -33.59 1.16
C GLU A 50 -3.42 -33.17 0.78
N PHE A 51 -3.64 -32.66 -0.44
CA PHE A 51 -4.99 -32.38 -0.94
C PHE A 51 -5.84 -33.65 -0.97
N LYS A 52 -5.31 -34.71 -1.53
CA LYS A 52 -6.00 -36.04 -1.60
C LYS A 52 -6.40 -36.55 -0.21
N LYS A 53 -5.51 -36.46 0.79
CA LYS A 53 -5.83 -36.83 2.19
C LYS A 53 -6.99 -36.04 2.79
N LYS A 54 -7.24 -34.82 2.28
CA LYS A 54 -8.28 -33.91 2.73
C LYS A 54 -9.53 -33.92 1.85
N GLY A 55 -9.57 -34.81 0.86
CA GLY A 55 -10.71 -34.92 -0.07
C GLY A 55 -10.80 -33.76 -1.07
N LEU A 56 -9.67 -33.07 -1.32
CA LEU A 56 -9.59 -31.95 -2.26
C LEU A 56 -9.02 -32.39 -3.61
N ASP A 57 -9.37 -31.64 -4.64
CA ASP A 57 -8.82 -31.83 -5.97
C ASP A 57 -7.32 -31.52 -6.02
N SER A 58 -6.60 -32.23 -6.88
CA SER A 58 -5.20 -31.92 -7.15
C SER A 58 -5.05 -30.57 -7.84
N ILE A 59 -3.87 -29.94 -7.67
CA ILE A 59 -3.47 -28.76 -8.45
C ILE A 59 -3.69 -29.09 -9.92
N GLN A 60 -4.51 -28.30 -10.61
CA GLN A 60 -4.81 -28.49 -12.01
C GLN A 60 -3.59 -28.18 -12.88
N ARG A 61 -3.44 -28.94 -13.96
CA ARG A 61 -2.39 -28.76 -14.95
C ARG A 61 -2.97 -28.79 -16.35
N ILE A 62 -2.72 -27.74 -17.11
CA ILE A 62 -2.98 -27.71 -18.55
C ILE A 62 -1.63 -27.75 -19.29
N GLY A 63 -1.46 -28.71 -20.20
CA GLY A 63 -0.23 -28.85 -21.00
C GLY A 63 0.02 -27.57 -21.82
N GLY A 64 1.25 -27.05 -21.78
CA GLY A 64 1.62 -25.80 -22.46
C GLY A 64 1.16 -24.51 -21.78
N VAL A 65 0.21 -24.57 -20.82
CA VAL A 65 -0.31 -23.39 -20.12
C VAL A 65 0.30 -23.25 -18.72
N GLY A 66 0.15 -24.28 -17.86
CA GLY A 66 0.70 -24.20 -16.51
C GLY A 66 -0.14 -24.90 -15.44
N TYR A 67 0.04 -24.46 -14.20
CA TYR A 67 -0.57 -24.98 -12.97
C TYR A 67 -1.48 -23.95 -12.35
N TYR A 68 -2.62 -24.40 -11.77
CA TYR A 68 -3.66 -23.56 -11.19
C TYR A 68 -4.33 -24.27 -10.00
N LEU A 69 -4.79 -23.48 -9.02
CA LEU A 69 -5.63 -23.96 -7.92
C LEU A 69 -7.10 -23.74 -8.25
N THR A 70 -7.94 -24.74 -7.99
CA THR A 70 -9.39 -24.58 -8.15
C THR A 70 -9.97 -23.62 -7.11
N PRO A 71 -11.09 -22.95 -7.42
CA PRO A 71 -11.78 -22.10 -6.45
C PRO A 71 -12.12 -22.82 -5.15
N GLU A 72 -12.50 -24.10 -5.23
CA GLU A 72 -12.83 -24.94 -4.09
C GLU A 72 -11.61 -25.18 -3.18
N ASN A 73 -10.45 -25.39 -3.78
CA ASN A 73 -9.20 -25.53 -3.03
C ASN A 73 -8.85 -24.22 -2.32
N ILE A 74 -9.00 -23.08 -3.00
CA ILE A 74 -8.76 -21.75 -2.45
C ILE A 74 -9.71 -21.49 -1.27
N GLU A 75 -10.99 -21.77 -1.44
CA GLU A 75 -12.02 -21.60 -0.41
C GLU A 75 -11.73 -22.47 0.83
N TYR A 76 -11.42 -23.76 0.63
CA TYR A 76 -11.06 -24.67 1.71
C TYR A 76 -9.85 -24.17 2.50
N LEU A 77 -8.82 -23.77 1.79
CA LEU A 77 -7.59 -23.27 2.39
C LEU A 77 -7.83 -21.99 3.20
N SER A 78 -8.71 -21.12 2.71
CA SER A 78 -9.12 -19.88 3.39
C SER A 78 -9.95 -20.15 4.64
N LYS A 79 -10.98 -20.98 4.57
CA LYS A 79 -11.88 -21.32 5.70
C LYS A 79 -11.15 -22.01 6.85
N ASN A 80 -10.18 -22.86 6.56
CA ASN A 80 -9.44 -23.61 7.58
C ASN A 80 -8.27 -22.86 8.19
N ARG A 81 -8.16 -21.55 7.97
CA ARG A 81 -7.10 -20.67 8.50
C ARG A 81 -5.66 -21.16 8.22
N TYR A 82 -5.46 -22.06 7.26
CA TYR A 82 -4.12 -22.41 6.79
C TYR A 82 -3.41 -21.16 6.25
N PHE A 83 -4.18 -20.18 5.85
CA PHE A 83 -3.73 -18.93 5.23
C PHE A 83 -3.90 -17.66 6.09
N SER A 84 -4.51 -17.71 7.27
CA SER A 84 -4.70 -16.51 8.10
C SER A 84 -3.39 -15.78 8.45
N ASN A 85 -2.26 -16.48 8.33
CA ASN A 85 -0.92 -15.89 8.48
C ASN A 85 -0.04 -16.02 7.23
N PHE A 86 -0.46 -16.74 6.18
CA PHE A 86 0.36 -17.07 5.03
C PHE A 86 -0.10 -16.39 3.74
N LEU A 87 -1.40 -16.23 3.52
CA LEU A 87 -1.98 -15.43 2.41
C LEU A 87 -1.61 -13.94 2.48
N LEU A 88 -1.12 -13.48 3.63
CA LEU A 88 -0.68 -12.09 3.84
C LEU A 88 0.84 -11.92 3.74
N LYS A 89 1.59 -12.92 3.30
CA LYS A 89 3.01 -12.74 2.98
C LYS A 89 3.20 -12.72 1.48
N PRO A 90 3.00 -11.58 0.84
CA PRO A 90 3.22 -11.46 -0.58
C PRO A 90 4.64 -11.90 -0.92
N LEU A 91 4.78 -12.65 -2.01
CA LEU A 91 6.09 -12.93 -2.60
C LEU A 91 6.54 -11.64 -3.29
N PHE A 92 7.11 -10.73 -2.50
CA PHE A 92 7.62 -9.48 -3.02
C PHE A 92 8.81 -9.74 -3.94
N SER A 93 8.82 -9.15 -5.11
CA SER A 93 10.06 -8.85 -5.82
C SER A 93 10.98 -8.07 -4.88
N ARG A 94 12.27 -7.98 -5.20
CA ARG A 94 13.20 -7.21 -4.37
C ARG A 94 12.74 -5.76 -4.18
N MET A 95 12.32 -5.12 -5.28
CA MET A 95 11.88 -3.72 -5.26
C MET A 95 10.64 -3.53 -4.39
N GLU A 96 9.62 -4.37 -4.57
CA GLU A 96 8.40 -4.33 -3.74
C GLU A 96 8.70 -4.56 -2.26
N ARG A 97 9.59 -5.48 -1.96
CA ARG A 97 10.02 -5.77 -0.59
C ARG A 97 10.73 -4.59 0.06
N GLU A 98 11.65 -3.93 -0.67
CA GLU A 98 12.34 -2.73 -0.21
C GLU A 98 11.33 -1.60 0.06
N GLN A 99 10.36 -1.38 -0.83
CA GLN A 99 9.26 -0.40 -0.66
C GLN A 99 8.37 -0.75 0.55
N PHE A 100 8.03 -2.02 0.72
CA PHE A 100 7.26 -2.48 1.88
C PHE A 100 7.99 -2.25 3.21
N ILE A 101 9.29 -2.48 3.23
CA ILE A 101 10.12 -2.22 4.43
C ILE A 101 10.18 -0.71 4.71
N ILE A 102 10.34 0.14 3.69
CA ILE A 102 10.31 1.61 3.86
C ILE A 102 8.94 2.03 4.39
N TRP A 103 7.85 1.53 3.82
CA TRP A 103 6.49 1.79 4.29
C TRP A 103 6.31 1.44 5.77
N LYS A 104 6.78 0.27 6.18
CA LYS A 104 6.77 -0.16 7.59
C LYS A 104 7.55 0.78 8.48
N LEU A 105 8.75 1.18 8.06
CA LEU A 105 9.62 2.09 8.81
C LEU A 105 9.02 3.50 8.95
N ILE A 106 8.38 4.02 7.91
CA ILE A 106 7.69 5.31 7.95
C ILE A 106 6.50 5.27 8.93
N ASN A 107 5.76 4.17 8.95
CA ASN A 107 4.54 4.05 9.75
C ASN A 107 4.75 3.49 11.17
N SER A 108 5.99 3.21 11.54
CA SER A 108 6.36 2.68 12.87
C SER A 108 7.46 3.52 13.48
N GLU A 109 7.49 3.62 14.80
CA GLU A 109 8.60 4.31 15.48
C GLU A 109 9.92 3.55 15.30
N ARG A 110 9.87 2.23 15.36
CA ARG A 110 11.01 1.33 15.19
C ARG A 110 10.57 -0.02 14.63
N VAL A 111 11.43 -0.61 13.82
CA VAL A 111 11.21 -1.94 13.25
C VAL A 111 12.41 -2.83 13.52
N SER A 112 12.20 -3.96 14.19
CA SER A 112 13.27 -4.91 14.47
C SER A 112 13.67 -5.71 13.22
N LEU A 113 14.89 -6.26 13.22
CA LEU A 113 15.32 -7.13 12.11
C LEU A 113 14.47 -8.40 12.04
N SER A 114 14.05 -8.94 13.19
CA SER A 114 13.14 -10.09 13.25
C SER A 114 11.79 -9.78 12.64
N THR A 115 11.23 -8.58 12.90
CA THR A 115 9.99 -8.14 12.25
C THR A 115 10.15 -8.06 10.73
N ILE A 116 11.26 -7.47 10.22
CA ILE A 116 11.53 -7.38 8.79
C ILE A 116 11.60 -8.78 8.18
N THR A 117 12.40 -9.68 8.76
CA THR A 117 12.56 -11.04 8.22
C THR A 117 11.26 -11.83 8.25
N SER A 118 10.47 -11.72 9.32
CA SER A 118 9.21 -12.46 9.45
C SER A 118 8.10 -11.92 8.55
N THR A 119 7.96 -10.59 8.43
CA THR A 119 6.92 -9.99 7.58
C THR A 119 7.22 -10.08 6.10
N SER A 120 8.48 -10.04 5.70
CA SER A 120 8.90 -10.15 4.29
C SER A 120 9.29 -11.58 3.89
N ASN A 121 9.23 -12.54 4.81
CA ASN A 121 9.57 -13.95 4.61
C ASN A 121 10.96 -14.17 3.97
N ILE A 122 11.99 -13.46 4.49
CA ILE A 122 13.35 -13.50 3.96
C ILE A 122 14.37 -13.90 5.01
N SER A 123 15.55 -14.32 4.56
CA SER A 123 16.68 -14.60 5.44
C SER A 123 17.23 -13.31 6.07
N LYS A 124 17.93 -13.45 7.20
CA LYS A 124 18.61 -12.33 7.86
C LYS A 124 19.61 -11.63 6.92
N ASN A 125 20.35 -12.40 6.13
CA ASN A 125 21.34 -11.86 5.19
C ASN A 125 20.66 -11.06 4.07
N THR A 126 19.54 -11.56 3.53
CA THR A 126 18.73 -10.85 2.54
C THR A 126 18.21 -9.53 3.12
N ALA A 127 17.65 -9.55 4.34
CA ALA A 127 17.17 -8.35 5.00
C ALA A 127 18.29 -7.31 5.21
N ILE A 128 19.49 -7.73 5.58
CA ILE A 128 20.65 -6.81 5.72
C ILE A 128 21.04 -6.20 4.37
N SER A 129 21.03 -6.99 3.29
CA SER A 129 21.29 -6.50 1.93
C SER A 129 20.26 -5.48 1.49
N ASP A 130 18.96 -5.78 1.69
CA ASP A 130 17.86 -4.87 1.36
C ASP A 130 17.95 -3.57 2.14
N LEU A 131 18.27 -3.61 3.44
CA LEU A 131 18.43 -2.43 4.28
C LEU A 131 19.58 -1.50 3.82
N LYS A 132 20.64 -2.04 3.22
CA LYS A 132 21.69 -1.21 2.61
C LYS A 132 21.20 -0.45 1.38
N ASN A 133 20.35 -1.08 0.57
CA ASN A 133 19.76 -0.42 -0.61
C ASN A 133 18.71 0.61 -0.18
N ILE A 134 17.89 0.25 0.81
CA ILE A 134 16.91 1.16 1.40
C ILE A 134 17.59 2.43 1.92
N ASP A 135 18.72 2.33 2.61
CA ASP A 135 19.44 3.52 3.08
C ASP A 135 19.92 4.41 1.92
N ARG A 136 20.33 3.82 0.80
CA ARG A 136 20.69 4.58 -0.42
C ARG A 136 19.48 5.25 -1.06
N GLU A 137 18.33 4.56 -1.10
CA GLU A 137 17.10 5.10 -1.65
C GLU A 137 16.57 6.25 -0.80
N LEU A 138 16.52 6.08 0.52
CA LEU A 138 16.08 7.09 1.48
C LEU A 138 16.88 8.40 1.41
N LYS A 139 18.19 8.32 1.12
CA LYS A 139 19.03 9.51 0.96
C LYS A 139 18.58 10.43 -0.17
N LYS A 140 17.95 9.91 -1.21
CA LYS A 140 17.38 10.73 -2.31
C LYS A 140 16.26 11.67 -1.81
N TYR A 141 15.64 11.32 -0.70
CA TYR A 141 14.57 12.09 -0.05
C TYR A 141 15.06 12.85 1.19
N GLY A 142 16.37 12.99 1.41
CA GLY A 142 16.87 13.63 2.63
C GLY A 142 16.67 12.79 3.90
N LEU A 143 16.30 11.51 3.75
CA LEU A 143 16.01 10.59 4.84
C LEU A 143 17.22 9.68 5.11
N LYS A 144 17.36 9.22 6.36
CA LYS A 144 18.45 8.34 6.80
C LYS A 144 17.91 7.17 7.60
N LEU A 145 18.44 5.99 7.34
CA LEU A 145 18.15 4.79 8.13
C LEU A 145 19.14 4.68 9.30
N THR A 146 18.62 4.71 10.52
CA THR A 146 19.44 4.55 11.73
C THR A 146 19.15 3.24 12.44
N LYS A 147 20.15 2.71 13.13
CA LYS A 147 20.11 1.44 13.86
C LYS A 147 20.31 1.69 15.35
N SER A 148 19.49 1.04 16.17
CA SER A 148 19.65 1.00 17.63
C SER A 148 19.48 -0.44 18.15
N LYS A 149 19.65 -0.63 19.46
CA LYS A 149 19.39 -1.94 20.12
C LYS A 149 17.93 -2.38 19.94
N SER A 150 16.98 -1.43 19.93
CA SER A 150 15.54 -1.70 19.81
C SER A 150 15.04 -1.82 18.36
N GLY A 151 15.90 -1.67 17.36
CA GLY A 151 15.53 -1.78 15.94
C GLY A 151 16.06 -0.65 15.08
N ARG A 152 15.45 -0.49 13.93
CA ARG A 152 15.74 0.54 12.93
C ARG A 152 14.62 1.56 12.87
N LYS A 153 14.98 2.82 12.59
CA LYS A 153 14.04 3.91 12.33
C LYS A 153 14.52 4.76 11.17
N ILE A 154 13.60 5.49 10.57
CA ILE A 154 13.91 6.55 9.62
C ILE A 154 14.08 7.85 10.40
N GLU A 155 15.17 8.55 10.15
CA GLU A 155 15.46 9.91 10.60
C GLU A 155 15.42 10.84 9.40
N GLY A 156 14.94 12.07 9.63
CA GLY A 156 14.75 13.12 8.63
C GLY A 156 13.48 13.89 8.92
N SER A 157 13.18 14.88 8.09
CA SER A 157 12.00 15.72 8.29
C SER A 157 10.71 14.92 8.11
N GLU A 158 9.64 15.37 8.77
CA GLU A 158 8.32 14.78 8.56
C GLU A 158 7.82 15.04 7.14
N ILE A 159 8.15 16.20 6.55
CA ILE A 159 7.81 16.55 5.17
C ILE A 159 8.44 15.56 4.18
N ASP A 160 9.71 15.22 4.36
CA ASP A 160 10.40 14.27 3.46
C ASP A 160 9.78 12.87 3.52
N GLN A 161 9.35 12.42 4.72
CA GLN A 161 8.62 11.18 4.87
C GLN A 161 7.26 11.21 4.16
N ARG A 162 6.53 12.33 4.25
CA ARG A 162 5.26 12.55 3.56
C ARG A 162 5.44 12.61 2.04
N ASN A 163 6.50 13.26 1.57
CA ASN A 163 6.84 13.34 0.15
C ASN A 163 7.11 11.95 -0.44
N TRP A 164 7.82 11.10 0.28
CA TRP A 164 8.01 9.72 -0.16
C TRP A 164 6.68 8.99 -0.34
N VAL A 165 5.77 9.08 0.63
CA VAL A 165 4.45 8.42 0.54
C VAL A 165 3.62 8.99 -0.62
N TYR A 166 3.57 10.31 -0.77
CA TYR A 166 2.85 10.95 -1.86
C TYR A 166 3.37 10.51 -3.23
N GLU A 167 4.68 10.43 -3.38
CA GLU A 167 5.29 9.96 -4.63
C GLU A 167 4.97 8.49 -4.93
N GLN A 168 4.92 7.61 -3.92
CA GLN A 168 4.49 6.24 -4.15
C GLN A 168 3.03 6.15 -4.60
N LEU A 169 2.14 6.97 -4.04
CA LEU A 169 0.75 7.06 -4.47
C LEU A 169 0.65 7.59 -5.90
N SER A 170 1.41 8.63 -6.25
CA SER A 170 1.45 9.21 -7.60
C SER A 170 1.99 8.24 -8.65
N LYS A 171 2.82 7.28 -8.26
CA LYS A 171 3.30 6.19 -9.11
C LYS A 171 2.34 5.00 -9.16
N HIS A 172 1.15 5.11 -8.60
CA HIS A 172 0.17 4.01 -8.49
C HIS A 172 0.75 2.73 -7.90
N ASN A 173 1.61 2.88 -6.87
CA ASN A 173 2.23 1.74 -6.23
C ASN A 173 1.18 0.88 -5.51
N SER A 174 0.75 -0.19 -6.16
CA SER A 174 -0.30 -1.10 -5.68
C SER A 174 -0.03 -1.64 -4.28
N LEU A 175 1.25 -1.86 -3.94
CA LEU A 175 1.64 -2.32 -2.61
C LEU A 175 1.35 -1.27 -1.54
N VAL A 176 1.65 0.01 -1.80
CA VAL A 176 1.35 1.09 -0.85
C VAL A 176 -0.16 1.26 -0.71
N TYR A 177 -0.90 1.23 -1.81
CA TYR A 177 -2.36 1.26 -1.78
C TYR A 177 -2.96 0.10 -0.98
N SER A 178 -2.44 -1.12 -1.12
CA SER A 178 -2.93 -2.29 -0.37
C SER A 178 -2.68 -2.22 1.14
N GLN A 179 -1.72 -1.41 1.58
CA GLN A 179 -1.39 -1.21 2.99
C GLN A 179 -2.22 -0.10 3.66
N LEU A 180 -2.97 0.66 2.88
CA LEU A 180 -3.82 1.72 3.39
C LEU A 180 -5.13 1.12 3.92
N SER A 181 -5.59 1.65 5.04
CA SER A 181 -6.92 1.29 5.55
C SER A 181 -7.97 1.84 4.58
N ASN A 182 -8.78 0.96 4.01
CA ASN A 182 -9.93 1.39 3.25
C ASN A 182 -11.07 1.71 4.23
N ASP A 183 -11.29 3.00 4.47
CA ASP A 183 -12.39 3.51 5.30
C ASP A 183 -13.30 4.37 4.42
N PRO A 184 -14.37 3.79 3.84
CA PRO A 184 -15.23 4.49 2.90
C PRO A 184 -15.87 5.74 3.49
N SER A 185 -16.20 5.72 4.78
CA SER A 185 -16.81 6.87 5.47
C SER A 185 -15.84 8.05 5.56
N LYS A 186 -14.59 7.80 5.94
CA LYS A 186 -13.57 8.84 5.99
C LYS A 186 -13.20 9.35 4.61
N LEU A 187 -13.10 8.48 3.61
CA LEU A 187 -12.86 8.88 2.22
C LEU A 187 -13.99 9.77 1.70
N SER A 188 -15.26 9.44 1.96
CA SER A 188 -16.40 10.27 1.60
C SER A 188 -16.32 11.68 2.21
N GLN A 189 -15.93 11.79 3.48
CA GLN A 189 -15.74 13.10 4.13
C GLN A 189 -14.58 13.90 3.53
N ILE A 190 -13.49 13.23 3.17
CA ILE A 190 -12.33 13.85 2.53
C ILE A 190 -12.71 14.35 1.13
N ASN A 191 -13.42 13.51 0.35
CA ASN A 191 -13.89 13.89 -0.99
C ASN A 191 -14.86 15.06 -0.92
N SER A 192 -15.78 15.09 0.06
CA SER A 192 -16.67 16.23 0.29
C SER A 192 -15.91 17.51 0.58
N TYR A 193 -14.83 17.43 1.36
CA TYR A 193 -13.94 18.58 1.61
C TYR A 193 -13.24 19.04 0.32
N LEU A 194 -12.67 18.12 -0.46
CA LEU A 194 -11.98 18.45 -1.71
C LEU A 194 -12.94 19.06 -2.73
N HIS A 195 -14.13 18.52 -2.91
CA HIS A 195 -15.15 19.10 -3.79
C HIS A 195 -15.64 20.48 -3.32
N ASN A 196 -15.70 20.73 -2.01
CA ASN A 196 -16.00 22.06 -1.53
C ASN A 196 -14.85 23.05 -1.84
N LEU A 197 -13.62 22.59 -1.69
CA LEU A 197 -12.43 23.38 -2.03
C LEU A 197 -12.39 23.73 -3.53
N GLU A 198 -12.67 22.76 -4.41
CA GLU A 198 -12.80 22.96 -5.85
C GLU A 198 -13.83 24.06 -6.19
N LYS A 199 -14.99 24.04 -5.53
CA LYS A 199 -16.05 25.06 -5.75
C LYS A 199 -15.61 26.45 -5.29
N ILE A 200 -14.88 26.54 -4.18
CA ILE A 200 -14.41 27.81 -3.62
C ILE A 200 -13.30 28.43 -4.48
N THR A 201 -12.35 27.59 -4.94
CA THR A 201 -11.19 28.08 -5.69
C THR A 201 -11.44 28.17 -7.20
N GLY A 202 -12.47 27.48 -7.70
CA GLY A 202 -12.72 27.33 -9.14
C GLY A 202 -11.74 26.38 -9.85
N ASN A 203 -10.83 25.74 -9.11
CA ASN A 203 -9.85 24.80 -9.62
C ASN A 203 -10.32 23.37 -9.37
N TYR A 204 -10.43 22.57 -10.42
CA TYR A 204 -10.94 21.21 -10.34
C TYR A 204 -9.81 20.19 -10.55
N LEU A 205 -9.67 19.27 -9.62
CA LEU A 205 -8.71 18.17 -9.70
C LEU A 205 -9.09 17.21 -10.83
N THR A 206 -8.10 16.57 -11.45
CA THR A 206 -8.37 15.38 -12.28
C THR A 206 -8.84 14.24 -11.39
N ASP A 207 -9.56 13.26 -11.95
CA ASP A 207 -10.04 12.10 -11.18
C ASP A 207 -8.87 11.33 -10.53
N ASP A 208 -7.75 11.25 -11.24
CA ASP A 208 -6.52 10.64 -10.75
C ASP A 208 -5.92 11.44 -9.59
N ALA A 209 -5.78 12.75 -9.73
CA ALA A 209 -5.30 13.62 -8.65
C ALA A 209 -6.22 13.58 -7.43
N LEU A 210 -7.54 13.55 -7.63
CA LEU A 210 -8.53 13.42 -6.56
C LEU A 210 -8.33 12.10 -5.78
N MET A 211 -8.13 10.98 -6.48
CA MET A 211 -7.87 9.68 -5.88
C MET A 211 -6.55 9.69 -5.08
N ILE A 212 -5.47 10.21 -5.65
CA ILE A 212 -4.15 10.27 -5.01
C ILE A 212 -4.22 11.13 -3.74
N ILE A 213 -4.79 12.35 -3.85
CA ILE A 213 -4.86 13.30 -2.73
C ILE A 213 -5.77 12.79 -1.63
N SER A 214 -6.97 12.28 -1.95
CA SER A 214 -7.88 11.77 -0.93
C SER A 214 -7.26 10.60 -0.15
N THR A 215 -6.58 9.70 -0.85
CA THR A 215 -5.85 8.59 -0.24
C THR A 215 -4.70 9.07 0.64
N PHE A 216 -3.93 10.06 0.16
CA PHE A 216 -2.87 10.67 0.95
C PHE A 216 -3.39 11.35 2.21
N ILE A 217 -4.47 12.15 2.10
CA ILE A 217 -5.09 12.81 3.26
C ILE A 217 -5.58 11.78 4.28
N LEU A 218 -6.16 10.68 3.85
CA LEU A 218 -6.58 9.60 4.75
C LEU A 218 -5.39 9.01 5.53
N TRP A 219 -4.29 8.71 4.85
CA TRP A 219 -3.06 8.25 5.49
C TRP A 219 -2.48 9.29 6.45
N TYR A 220 -2.40 10.55 6.02
CA TYR A 220 -1.90 11.69 6.77
C TYR A 220 -2.67 11.90 8.08
N LEU A 221 -4.00 11.93 8.01
CA LEU A 221 -4.86 12.07 9.19
C LEU A 221 -4.68 10.91 10.18
N ASN A 222 -4.60 9.68 9.68
CA ASN A 222 -4.36 8.52 10.52
C ASN A 222 -2.96 8.57 11.17
N ARG A 223 -1.95 9.08 10.47
CA ARG A 223 -0.60 9.25 11.00
C ARG A 223 -0.54 10.25 12.15
N ILE A 224 -1.15 11.41 12.00
CA ILE A 224 -1.21 12.44 13.04
C ILE A 224 -2.04 11.96 14.24
N ASN A 225 -3.15 11.28 13.98
CA ASN A 225 -4.01 10.75 15.07
C ASN A 225 -3.28 9.69 15.92
N ARG A 226 -2.42 8.88 15.32
CA ARG A 226 -1.60 7.90 16.04
C ARG A 226 -0.46 8.54 16.83
N ASN A 227 0.13 9.60 16.31
CA ASN A 227 1.25 10.28 16.95
C ASN A 227 1.24 11.78 16.65
N LYS A 228 0.81 12.58 17.64
CA LYS A 228 0.76 14.06 17.54
C LYS A 228 2.14 14.72 17.38
N GLN A 229 3.24 14.03 17.73
CA GLN A 229 4.61 14.53 17.47
C GLN A 229 4.94 14.60 15.97
N LYS A 230 4.11 14.01 15.12
CA LYS A 230 4.22 14.08 13.65
C LYS A 230 3.58 15.34 13.07
N LEU A 231 3.05 16.23 13.87
CA LEU A 231 2.64 17.57 13.42
C LEU A 231 3.87 18.40 13.02
N LEU A 232 3.72 19.19 11.98
CA LEU A 232 4.73 20.17 11.59
C LEU A 232 4.87 21.23 12.69
N LYS A 233 6.12 21.57 13.02
CA LYS A 233 6.39 22.52 14.11
C LYS A 233 6.36 23.96 13.63
N ASP A 234 6.90 24.18 12.42
CA ASP A 234 7.11 25.52 11.87
C ASP A 234 6.44 25.67 10.51
N VAL A 235 5.97 26.87 10.24
CA VAL A 235 5.56 27.26 8.89
C VAL A 235 6.84 27.46 8.08
N LEU A 236 6.94 26.80 6.91
CA LEU A 236 8.07 27.02 6.03
C LEU A 236 8.07 28.48 5.56
N GLU A 237 9.17 29.20 5.77
CA GLU A 237 9.31 30.65 5.52
C GLU A 237 8.92 31.08 4.10
N ASN A 238 8.97 30.17 3.13
CA ASN A 238 8.63 30.44 1.73
C ASN A 238 7.21 29.97 1.34
N ASP A 239 6.36 29.61 2.29
CA ASP A 239 5.00 29.14 1.99
C ASP A 239 4.02 30.34 1.86
N ILE A 240 4.24 31.18 0.83
CA ILE A 240 3.25 32.15 0.41
C ILE A 240 2.10 31.40 -0.27
N VAL A 241 1.11 31.02 0.52
CA VAL A 241 -0.18 30.54 -0.01
C VAL A 241 -1.11 31.74 -0.02
N ASP A 242 -1.31 32.33 -1.19
CA ASP A 242 -2.07 33.57 -1.36
C ASP A 242 -3.60 33.35 -1.40
N ASP A 243 -4.05 32.10 -1.26
CA ASP A 243 -5.48 31.74 -1.29
C ASP A 243 -6.08 31.71 0.12
N SER A 244 -6.59 32.86 0.56
CA SER A 244 -7.24 33.02 1.86
C SER A 244 -8.49 32.13 2.00
N ALA A 245 -9.22 31.84 0.92
CA ALA A 245 -10.42 31.01 0.93
C ALA A 245 -10.09 29.52 1.08
N ALA A 246 -9.06 29.06 0.36
CA ALA A 246 -8.56 27.70 0.51
C ALA A 246 -7.98 27.44 1.91
N LEU A 247 -7.22 28.39 2.45
CA LEU A 247 -6.70 28.31 3.81
C LEU A 247 -7.82 28.22 4.85
N LYS A 248 -8.86 29.07 4.73
CA LYS A 248 -10.01 29.06 5.65
C LYS A 248 -10.75 27.70 5.60
N CYS A 249 -11.07 27.22 4.41
CA CYS A 249 -11.74 25.92 4.20
C CYS A 249 -10.92 24.76 4.78
N THR A 250 -9.62 24.75 4.51
CA THR A 250 -8.70 23.71 5.00
C THR A 250 -8.54 23.78 6.52
N LYS A 251 -8.46 24.97 7.10
CA LYS A 251 -8.40 25.18 8.53
C LYS A 251 -9.65 24.62 9.23
N GLU A 252 -10.84 24.88 8.70
CA GLU A 252 -12.10 24.33 9.23
C GLU A 252 -12.14 22.80 9.12
N PHE A 253 -11.66 22.23 8.01
CA PHE A 253 -11.57 20.79 7.82
C PHE A 253 -10.66 20.12 8.84
N LEU A 254 -9.50 20.69 9.12
CA LEU A 254 -8.53 20.19 10.10
C LEU A 254 -9.02 20.41 11.54
N TYR A 255 -9.62 21.56 11.82
CA TYR A 255 -10.18 21.89 13.14
C TYR A 255 -11.23 20.88 13.59
N LYS A 256 -12.16 20.50 12.72
CA LYS A 256 -13.17 19.45 12.98
C LYS A 256 -12.55 18.09 13.35
N ARG A 257 -11.26 17.90 13.11
CA ARG A 257 -10.49 16.69 13.41
C ARG A 257 -9.49 16.86 14.57
N GLY A 258 -9.61 17.98 15.29
CA GLY A 258 -8.74 18.30 16.42
C GLY A 258 -7.30 18.64 16.02
N ILE A 259 -7.08 19.09 14.78
CA ILE A 259 -5.78 19.55 14.29
C ILE A 259 -5.84 21.07 14.20
N ILE A 260 -5.25 21.74 15.21
CA ILE A 260 -5.18 23.19 15.31
C ILE A 260 -3.71 23.58 15.09
N ASN A 261 -3.31 23.64 13.81
CA ASN A 261 -1.93 23.89 13.44
C ASN A 261 -1.88 24.59 12.08
N GLU A 262 -1.28 25.78 12.05
CA GLU A 262 -1.21 26.59 10.82
C GLU A 262 -0.24 26.00 9.80
N ALA A 263 0.88 25.44 10.24
CA ALA A 263 1.84 24.81 9.34
C ALA A 263 1.19 23.62 8.59
N GLU A 264 0.35 22.83 9.27
CA GLU A 264 -0.40 21.75 8.64
C GLU A 264 -1.45 22.27 7.64
N THR A 265 -2.11 23.38 7.97
CA THR A 265 -3.07 24.00 7.06
C THR A 265 -2.39 24.44 5.77
N ARG A 266 -1.29 25.17 5.87
CA ARG A 266 -0.50 25.64 4.71
C ARG A 266 0.09 24.48 3.92
N TYR A 267 0.63 23.48 4.61
CA TYR A 267 1.16 22.29 3.96
C TYR A 267 0.11 21.58 3.11
N LEU A 268 -1.09 21.38 3.64
CA LEU A 268 -2.15 20.67 2.94
C LEU A 268 -2.66 21.47 1.72
N VAL A 269 -2.84 22.77 1.86
CA VAL A 269 -3.22 23.66 0.73
C VAL A 269 -2.14 23.64 -0.34
N LYS A 270 -0.87 23.79 0.02
CA LYS A 270 0.26 23.74 -0.93
C LYS A 270 0.30 22.43 -1.69
N MET A 271 0.09 21.31 -0.99
CA MET A 271 0.10 19.99 -1.59
C MET A 271 -1.06 19.79 -2.59
N ILE A 272 -2.26 20.29 -2.25
CA ILE A 272 -3.41 20.26 -3.16
C ILE A 272 -3.13 21.13 -4.37
N ASN A 273 -2.62 22.36 -4.17
CA ASN A 273 -2.33 23.30 -5.26
C ASN A 273 -1.19 22.80 -6.19
N SER A 274 -0.30 21.94 -5.71
CA SER A 274 0.75 21.33 -6.53
C SER A 274 0.28 20.14 -7.39
N SER A 275 -0.98 19.75 -7.26
CA SER A 275 -1.57 18.62 -7.96
C SER A 275 -2.06 18.97 -9.36
N GLN A 276 -2.44 17.94 -10.13
CA GLN A 276 -2.92 18.15 -11.50
C GLN A 276 -4.38 18.62 -11.49
N PHE A 277 -4.61 19.78 -12.12
CA PHE A 277 -5.95 20.30 -12.33
C PHE A 277 -6.43 20.02 -13.75
N SER A 278 -7.71 19.74 -13.89
CA SER A 278 -8.35 19.60 -15.20
C SER A 278 -8.54 20.99 -15.84
N LYS A 279 -8.21 21.10 -17.14
CA LYS A 279 -8.63 22.23 -17.95
C LYS A 279 -10.13 22.05 -18.23
N ILE A 280 -11.00 22.66 -17.42
CA ILE A 280 -12.44 22.43 -17.55
C ILE A 280 -13.05 23.51 -18.43
N ASN A 281 -13.75 23.11 -19.51
CA ASN A 281 -14.77 23.90 -20.16
C ASN A 281 -16.05 23.84 -19.31
N GLN A 282 -16.87 24.93 -19.33
CA GLN A 282 -18.11 25.00 -18.55
C GLN A 282 -19.09 23.82 -18.75
N ALA A 283 -19.02 23.15 -19.90
CA ALA A 283 -19.82 21.95 -20.20
C ALA A 283 -19.48 20.75 -19.30
N ASP A 284 -18.21 20.57 -18.92
CA ASP A 284 -17.75 19.44 -18.10
C ASP A 284 -18.24 19.55 -16.65
N ILE A 285 -18.47 20.77 -16.15
CA ILE A 285 -19.00 21.04 -14.81
C ILE A 285 -20.43 20.49 -14.68
N THR A 286 -21.23 20.58 -15.74
CA THR A 286 -22.61 20.10 -15.77
C THR A 286 -22.67 18.56 -15.72
N ILE A 287 -21.79 17.89 -16.45
CA ILE A 287 -21.70 16.41 -16.47
C ILE A 287 -21.27 15.88 -15.10
N ARG A 288 -20.27 16.45 -14.46
CA ARG A 288 -19.84 16.03 -13.11
C ARG A 288 -20.91 16.21 -12.03
N LYS A 289 -21.83 17.18 -12.19
CA LYS A 289 -23.00 17.34 -11.31
C LYS A 289 -24.06 16.27 -11.49
N LEU A 290 -24.11 15.59 -12.66
CA LEU A 290 -25.11 14.57 -12.99
C LEU A 290 -24.66 13.16 -12.62
N ILE A 291 -23.36 12.87 -12.56
CA ILE A 291 -22.81 11.54 -12.24
C ILE A 291 -23.27 10.98 -10.87
N PRO A 292 -23.38 11.76 -9.77
CA PRO A 292 -23.95 11.24 -8.52
C PRO A 292 -25.42 10.87 -8.59
N ILE A 293 -26.19 11.52 -9.49
CA ILE A 293 -27.64 11.30 -9.64
C ILE A 293 -27.90 10.00 -10.41
N THR A 294 -27.08 9.69 -11.41
CA THR A 294 -27.21 8.44 -12.19
C THR A 294 -26.79 7.19 -11.42
N ARG A 295 -25.86 7.28 -10.46
CA ARG A 295 -25.51 6.15 -9.57
C ARG A 295 -26.58 5.86 -8.51
N ALA A 296 -27.39 6.82 -8.13
CA ALA A 296 -28.51 6.63 -7.20
C ALA A 296 -29.77 6.06 -7.85
N ILE A 297 -29.82 5.93 -9.19
CA ILE A 297 -30.98 5.40 -9.95
C ILE A 297 -30.74 3.92 -10.38
N VAL A 298 -29.52 3.41 -10.25
CA VAL A 298 -29.12 2.06 -10.70
C VAL A 298 -28.89 1.09 -9.52
N ASP A 299 -28.97 1.54 -8.27
CA ASP A 299 -29.08 0.76 -7.04
C ASP A 299 -30.52 0.83 -6.49
#